data_c720ccc5af975222cb9910a299ab01af
#
_entry.id   c720ccc5af975222cb9910a299ab01af
#
_cell.length_a   1.000
_cell.length_b   1.000
_cell.length_c   1.000
_cell.angle_alpha   90.00
_cell.angle_beta   90.00
_cell.angle_gamma   90.00
#
_symmetry.space_group_name_H-M   'P 1'
#
loop_
_entity.id
_entity.type
_entity.pdbx_description
1 polymer ?
#
loop_
_entity_poly.entity_id
_entity_poly.type
_entity_poly.pdbx_seq_one_letter_code
_entity_poly.pdbx_strand_id
1 'polypeptide(L)'
;ALVNFYQYGFVIFKNVPTKNNFIINFANSIGSVRRTNFGEFFNVKSKPNPNDLAYTSLPLAPHTDNPYRNPVPCIQMLHCIENEVTGGLSTLVDGYTVSEKLKKDFPEYYKILTEVKIRFQFIDESVILEDWAEMIQLDENSNFKQVRFSPRLDFVPLIDKEKLELFYSARKKISELYNSKNYRIEFKLLPGDLLMMDNYRLLHGCLLYTSPSPRD
;
A
#
# COMPACT_ATOMS: atom_id res chain seq x y z
N ALA A 1 0.39 -1.57 -22.17
CA ALA A 1 0.69 -1.67 -20.72
C ALA A 1 0.86 -0.28 -20.09
N LEU A 2 1.83 0.54 -20.55
CA LEU A 2 2.10 1.87 -19.94
C LEU A 2 0.92 2.84 -19.98
N VAL A 3 0.09 2.83 -21.02
CA VAL A 3 -1.13 3.64 -21.09
C VAL A 3 -2.09 3.28 -19.96
N ASN A 4 -2.30 1.98 -19.72
CA ASN A 4 -3.17 1.51 -18.62
C ASN A 4 -2.57 1.86 -17.26
N PHE A 5 -1.25 1.73 -17.09
CA PHE A 5 -0.55 2.14 -15.87
C PHE A 5 -0.74 3.63 -15.59
N TYR A 6 -0.57 4.48 -16.60
CA TYR A 6 -0.79 5.92 -16.46
C TYR A 6 -2.24 6.26 -16.10
N GLN A 7 -3.20 5.61 -16.77
CA GLN A 7 -4.62 5.88 -16.58
C GLN A 7 -5.14 5.38 -15.22
N TYR A 8 -4.81 4.13 -14.86
CA TYR A 8 -5.39 3.43 -13.71
C TYR A 8 -4.45 3.31 -12.51
N GLY A 9 -3.18 3.67 -12.65
CA GLY A 9 -2.15 3.50 -11.63
C GLY A 9 -1.63 2.06 -11.52
N PHE A 10 -2.14 1.11 -12.30
CA PHE A 10 -1.64 -0.28 -12.30
C PHE A 10 -1.81 -0.98 -13.64
N VAL A 11 -1.09 -2.09 -13.77
CA VAL A 11 -1.23 -3.05 -14.86
C VAL A 11 -0.89 -4.45 -14.36
N ILE A 12 -1.57 -5.47 -14.88
CA ILE A 12 -1.25 -6.87 -14.63
C ILE A 12 -0.73 -7.49 -15.94
N PHE A 13 0.52 -7.91 -15.91
CA PHE A 13 1.12 -8.70 -16.97
C PHE A 13 0.74 -10.17 -16.75
N LYS A 14 0.24 -10.83 -17.79
CA LYS A 14 -0.20 -12.21 -17.73
C LYS A 14 0.83 -13.15 -18.35
N ASN A 15 0.84 -14.41 -17.90
CA ASN A 15 1.68 -15.47 -18.47
C ASN A 15 3.18 -15.17 -18.40
N VAL A 16 3.63 -14.43 -17.39
CA VAL A 16 5.08 -14.25 -17.16
C VAL A 16 5.67 -15.52 -16.55
N PRO A 17 6.96 -15.84 -16.81
CA PRO A 17 7.59 -17.03 -16.26
C PRO A 17 7.60 -17.03 -14.72
N THR A 18 7.14 -18.12 -14.09
CA THR A 18 7.08 -18.29 -12.63
C THR A 18 8.44 -18.67 -12.00
N LYS A 19 9.52 -18.10 -12.51
CA LYS A 19 10.88 -18.31 -12.00
C LYS A 19 11.21 -17.27 -10.93
N ASN A 20 11.87 -17.69 -9.85
CA ASN A 20 12.15 -16.85 -8.68
C ASN A 20 12.76 -15.48 -9.00
N ASN A 21 13.68 -15.35 -9.92
CA ASN A 21 14.35 -14.07 -10.20
C ASN A 21 13.77 -13.32 -11.41
N PHE A 22 12.65 -13.79 -11.98
CA PHE A 22 12.08 -13.14 -13.16
C PHE A 22 11.69 -11.69 -12.89
N ILE A 23 11.10 -11.41 -11.72
CA ILE A 23 10.66 -10.07 -11.32
C ILE A 23 11.81 -9.06 -11.33
N ILE A 24 13.01 -9.44 -10.89
CA ILE A 24 14.18 -8.55 -10.89
C ILE A 24 14.62 -8.22 -12.32
N ASN A 25 14.70 -9.22 -13.19
CA ASN A 25 15.06 -9.01 -14.58
C ASN A 25 14.03 -8.14 -15.30
N PHE A 26 12.75 -8.37 -15.01
CA PHE A 26 11.64 -7.56 -15.55
C PHE A 26 11.74 -6.10 -15.04
N ALA A 27 11.92 -5.90 -13.75
CA ALA A 27 12.04 -4.57 -13.16
C ALA A 27 13.26 -3.80 -13.73
N ASN A 28 14.42 -4.45 -13.85
CA ASN A 28 15.63 -3.86 -14.43
C ASN A 28 15.50 -3.52 -15.92
N SER A 29 14.57 -4.14 -16.65
CA SER A 29 14.26 -3.76 -18.04
C SER A 29 13.47 -2.45 -18.15
N ILE A 30 12.86 -2.00 -17.05
CA ILE A 30 12.07 -0.76 -16.99
C ILE A 30 12.86 0.35 -16.29
N GLY A 31 13.59 0.01 -15.23
CA GLY A 31 14.37 0.97 -14.44
C GLY A 31 15.17 0.31 -13.34
N SER A 32 15.93 1.09 -12.59
CA SER A 32 16.76 0.56 -11.51
C SER A 32 15.92 0.08 -10.32
N VAL A 33 16.19 -1.12 -9.85
CA VAL A 33 15.57 -1.66 -8.64
C VAL A 33 16.18 -0.99 -7.41
N ARG A 34 15.33 -0.43 -6.56
CA ARG A 34 15.76 0.18 -5.29
C ARG A 34 15.99 -0.91 -4.25
N ARG A 35 17.24 -1.09 -3.84
CA ARG A 35 17.57 -1.96 -2.71
C ARG A 35 17.10 -1.33 -1.40
N THR A 36 16.47 -2.12 -0.53
CA THR A 36 15.99 -1.72 0.79
C THR A 36 16.60 -2.61 1.88
N ASN A 37 16.21 -2.40 3.15
CA ASN A 37 16.53 -3.33 4.25
C ASN A 37 15.94 -4.73 4.05
N PHE A 38 14.93 -4.88 3.17
CA PHE A 38 14.38 -6.19 2.76
C PHE A 38 15.11 -6.81 1.55
N GLY A 39 16.18 -6.17 1.05
CA GLY A 39 16.86 -6.55 -0.18
C GLY A 39 16.30 -5.86 -1.43
N GLU A 40 16.58 -6.44 -2.59
CA GLU A 40 16.03 -5.99 -3.88
C GLU A 40 14.63 -6.54 -4.12
N PHE A 41 14.36 -7.74 -3.60
CA PHE A 41 13.03 -8.37 -3.55
C PHE A 41 12.93 -9.29 -2.34
N PHE A 42 11.72 -9.66 -1.98
CA PHE A 42 11.44 -10.64 -0.94
C PHE A 42 10.21 -11.48 -1.29
N ASN A 43 10.14 -12.68 -0.74
CA ASN A 43 9.01 -13.57 -0.95
C ASN A 43 7.92 -13.31 0.09
N VAL A 44 6.70 -13.04 -0.38
CA VAL A 44 5.50 -12.94 0.45
C VAL A 44 4.88 -14.34 0.55
N LYS A 45 5.07 -15.00 1.68
CA LYS A 45 4.47 -16.31 1.98
C LYS A 45 4.26 -16.46 3.48
N SER A 46 3.22 -17.20 3.88
CA SER A 46 2.99 -17.52 5.30
C SER A 46 4.19 -18.24 5.90
N LYS A 47 4.61 -17.80 7.09
CA LYS A 47 5.73 -18.38 7.84
C LYS A 47 5.28 -18.72 9.27
N PRO A 48 5.86 -19.77 9.89
CA PRO A 48 5.76 -19.94 11.34
C PRO A 48 6.42 -18.72 12.04
N ASN A 49 5.78 -18.19 13.08
CA ASN A 49 6.27 -17.05 13.87
C ASN A 49 6.62 -15.82 13.00
N PRO A 50 5.64 -15.25 12.28
CA PRO A 50 5.89 -14.13 11.38
C PRO A 50 6.22 -12.85 12.16
N ASN A 51 7.17 -12.08 11.67
CA ASN A 51 7.53 -10.75 12.20
C ASN A 51 6.78 -9.60 11.49
N ASP A 52 6.01 -9.90 10.44
CA ASP A 52 5.15 -8.95 9.73
C ASP A 52 3.85 -9.62 9.28
N LEU A 53 2.75 -8.83 9.19
CA LEU A 53 1.46 -9.31 8.71
C LEU A 53 1.49 -9.83 7.27
N ALA A 54 2.41 -9.32 6.44
CA ALA A 54 2.63 -9.83 5.08
C ALA A 54 3.03 -11.32 5.03
N TYR A 55 3.51 -11.88 6.17
CA TYR A 55 3.86 -13.29 6.31
C TYR A 55 2.81 -14.11 7.05
N THR A 56 1.61 -13.58 7.21
CA THR A 56 0.47 -14.25 7.85
C THR A 56 -0.63 -14.57 6.85
N SER A 57 -1.60 -15.39 7.28
CA SER A 57 -2.85 -15.62 6.56
C SER A 57 -3.94 -14.59 6.91
N LEU A 58 -3.64 -13.62 7.77
CA LEU A 58 -4.58 -12.58 8.17
C LEU A 58 -4.82 -11.56 7.05
N PRO A 59 -6.00 -10.91 7.04
CA PRO A 59 -6.27 -9.87 6.07
C PRO A 59 -5.33 -8.68 6.29
N LEU A 60 -4.87 -8.11 5.21
CA LEU A 60 -4.04 -6.91 5.21
C LEU A 60 -4.88 -5.74 4.72
N ALA A 61 -5.18 -4.80 5.62
CA ALA A 61 -5.95 -3.61 5.29
C ALA A 61 -5.25 -2.78 4.19
N PRO A 62 -6.01 -2.01 3.38
CA PRO A 62 -5.42 -1.14 2.38
C PRO A 62 -4.35 -0.21 2.96
N HIS A 63 -3.17 -0.21 2.36
CA HIS A 63 -2.01 0.57 2.78
C HIS A 63 -1.10 0.90 1.59
N THR A 64 -0.23 1.88 1.78
CA THR A 64 0.90 2.15 0.90
C THR A 64 2.18 1.58 1.52
N ASP A 65 3.09 1.11 0.67
CA ASP A 65 4.34 0.52 1.13
C ASP A 65 5.40 1.56 1.49
N ASN A 66 6.16 1.25 2.54
CA ASN A 66 7.32 2.02 3.01
C ASN A 66 7.04 3.53 3.20
N PRO A 67 5.94 3.93 3.88
CA PRO A 67 5.61 5.35 4.08
C PRO A 67 6.65 6.10 4.92
N TYR A 68 7.52 5.37 5.62
CA TYR A 68 8.62 5.86 6.45
C TYR A 68 9.91 6.16 5.66
N ARG A 69 9.88 6.11 4.33
CA ARG A 69 11.04 6.43 3.47
C ARG A 69 10.85 7.75 2.76
N ASN A 70 11.97 8.43 2.49
CA ASN A 70 12.01 9.64 1.68
C ASN A 70 13.12 9.53 0.62
N PRO A 71 12.76 9.51 -0.69
CA PRO A 71 11.40 9.39 -1.22
C PRO A 71 10.78 8.02 -0.92
N VAL A 72 9.45 7.96 -0.89
CA VAL A 72 8.71 6.70 -0.89
C VAL A 72 9.00 5.93 -2.19
N PRO A 73 9.10 4.59 -2.20
CA PRO A 73 9.16 3.83 -3.45
C PRO A 73 7.90 4.07 -4.30
N CYS A 74 8.07 4.54 -5.54
CA CYS A 74 6.91 4.91 -6.36
C CYS A 74 6.27 3.71 -7.07
N ILE A 75 7.05 2.81 -7.66
CA ILE A 75 6.54 1.62 -8.34
C ILE A 75 6.77 0.39 -7.46
N GLN A 76 5.70 -0.34 -7.22
CA GLN A 76 5.72 -1.64 -6.55
C GLN A 76 5.34 -2.73 -7.55
N MET A 77 6.00 -3.89 -7.43
CA MET A 77 5.69 -5.06 -8.24
C MET A 77 5.43 -6.27 -7.34
N LEU A 78 4.38 -7.00 -7.66
CA LEU A 78 4.02 -8.25 -7.00
C LEU A 78 3.87 -9.35 -8.06
N HIS A 79 4.73 -10.35 -8.01
CA HIS A 79 4.72 -11.48 -8.93
C HIS A 79 4.16 -12.72 -8.24
N CYS A 80 3.06 -13.24 -8.77
CA CYS A 80 2.46 -14.47 -8.28
C CYS A 80 3.16 -15.67 -8.90
N ILE A 81 3.90 -16.42 -8.08
CA ILE A 81 4.56 -17.67 -8.47
C ILE A 81 3.64 -18.85 -8.24
N GLU A 82 2.98 -18.88 -7.07
CA GLU A 82 2.05 -19.91 -6.63
C GLU A 82 0.87 -19.28 -5.92
N ASN A 83 -0.34 -19.77 -6.15
CA ASN A 83 -1.54 -19.36 -5.41
C ASN A 83 -2.60 -20.46 -5.47
N GLU A 84 -2.50 -21.43 -4.58
CA GLU A 84 -3.41 -22.58 -4.48
C GLU A 84 -4.52 -22.39 -3.44
N VAL A 85 -4.49 -21.28 -2.69
CA VAL A 85 -5.44 -21.03 -1.61
C VAL A 85 -6.80 -20.60 -2.13
N THR A 86 -7.85 -20.96 -1.39
CA THR A 86 -9.19 -20.43 -1.59
C THR A 86 -9.31 -19.08 -0.87
N GLY A 87 -9.86 -18.04 -1.52
CA GLY A 87 -9.87 -16.68 -0.99
C GLY A 87 -8.54 -15.94 -1.28
N GLY A 88 -8.08 -15.11 -0.36
CA GLY A 88 -6.84 -14.33 -0.51
C GLY A 88 -6.86 -13.40 -1.72
N LEU A 89 -7.98 -12.71 -1.94
CA LEU A 89 -8.10 -11.75 -3.02
C LEU A 89 -7.19 -10.55 -2.73
N SER A 90 -6.42 -10.17 -3.72
CA SER A 90 -5.71 -8.89 -3.72
C SER A 90 -6.71 -7.75 -3.89
N THR A 91 -6.43 -6.63 -3.25
CA THR A 91 -7.27 -5.43 -3.33
C THR A 91 -6.44 -4.24 -3.74
N LEU A 92 -7.03 -3.35 -4.54
CA LEU A 92 -6.48 -2.04 -4.84
C LEU A 92 -7.53 -0.96 -4.60
N VAL A 93 -7.09 0.17 -4.08
CA VAL A 93 -7.92 1.37 -3.85
C VAL A 93 -7.20 2.57 -4.44
N ASP A 94 -7.90 3.38 -5.24
CA ASP A 94 -7.35 4.62 -5.79
C ASP A 94 -7.38 5.72 -4.74
N GLY A 95 -6.23 5.99 -4.13
CA GLY A 95 -6.06 7.04 -3.12
C GLY A 95 -6.37 8.44 -3.65
N TYR A 96 -6.11 8.71 -4.93
CA TYR A 96 -6.50 9.96 -5.57
C TYR A 96 -8.03 10.13 -5.57
N THR A 97 -8.77 9.13 -6.07
CA THR A 97 -10.24 9.17 -6.12
C THR A 97 -10.85 9.35 -4.71
N VAL A 98 -10.31 8.64 -3.71
CA VAL A 98 -10.75 8.77 -2.32
C VAL A 98 -10.43 10.15 -1.76
N SER A 99 -9.25 10.71 -2.08
CA SER A 99 -8.85 12.06 -1.65
C SER A 99 -9.78 13.13 -2.23
N GLU A 100 -10.14 13.03 -3.52
CA GLU A 100 -11.10 13.96 -4.15
C GLU A 100 -12.50 13.82 -3.55
N LYS A 101 -12.92 12.59 -3.23
CA LYS A 101 -14.20 12.37 -2.52
C LYS A 101 -14.19 13.01 -1.14
N LEU A 102 -13.10 12.82 -0.39
CA LEU A 102 -12.93 13.43 0.94
C LEU A 102 -12.94 14.96 0.85
N LYS A 103 -12.21 15.53 -0.12
CA LYS A 103 -12.16 16.98 -0.39
C LYS A 103 -13.54 17.57 -0.65
N LYS A 104 -14.34 16.85 -1.44
CA LYS A 104 -15.70 17.28 -1.80
C LYS A 104 -16.68 17.21 -0.64
N ASP A 105 -16.71 16.08 0.07
CA ASP A 105 -17.77 15.79 1.04
C ASP A 105 -17.40 16.19 2.49
N PHE A 106 -16.09 16.23 2.79
CA PHE A 106 -15.55 16.50 4.12
C PHE A 106 -14.31 17.42 4.01
N PRO A 107 -14.47 18.67 3.55
CA PRO A 107 -13.33 19.56 3.24
C PRO A 107 -12.43 19.84 4.45
N GLU A 108 -12.96 19.90 5.66
CA GLU A 108 -12.15 20.06 6.88
C GLU A 108 -11.29 18.84 7.17
N TYR A 109 -11.79 17.63 6.90
CA TYR A 109 -11.01 16.40 7.03
C TYR A 109 -9.91 16.30 5.98
N TYR A 110 -10.22 16.67 4.74
CA TYR A 110 -9.21 16.77 3.69
C TYR A 110 -8.11 17.74 4.09
N LYS A 111 -8.49 18.95 4.53
CA LYS A 111 -7.55 20.00 4.94
C LYS A 111 -6.60 19.52 6.03
N ILE A 112 -7.11 18.95 7.12
CA ILE A 112 -6.26 18.50 8.23
C ILE A 112 -5.30 17.39 7.82
N LEU A 113 -5.71 16.47 6.91
CA LEU A 113 -4.86 15.38 6.40
C LEU A 113 -3.82 15.85 5.38
N THR A 114 -3.97 17.06 4.80
CA THR A 114 -2.98 17.69 3.93
C THR A 114 -2.06 18.68 4.65
N GLU A 115 -2.34 19.03 5.91
CA GLU A 115 -1.57 20.03 6.66
C GLU A 115 -0.77 19.42 7.82
N VAL A 116 -1.30 18.38 8.47
CA VAL A 116 -0.67 17.80 9.66
C VAL A 116 0.32 16.71 9.25
N LYS A 117 1.59 16.96 9.54
CA LYS A 117 2.65 15.95 9.43
C LYS A 117 2.57 14.99 10.59
N ILE A 118 2.56 13.71 10.28
CA ILE A 118 2.65 12.62 11.24
C ILE A 118 3.94 11.83 11.02
N ARG A 119 4.36 11.11 12.02
CA ARG A 119 5.54 10.25 11.93
C ARG A 119 5.14 8.89 11.37
N PHE A 120 5.76 8.49 10.28
CA PHE A 120 5.78 7.11 9.82
C PHE A 120 7.08 6.46 10.28
N GLN A 121 6.99 5.32 10.97
CA GLN A 121 8.17 4.67 11.55
C GLN A 121 8.11 3.16 11.35
N PHE A 122 9.25 2.59 10.98
CA PHE A 122 9.50 1.15 10.96
C PHE A 122 10.71 0.85 11.83
N ILE A 123 10.57 -0.14 12.70
CA ILE A 123 11.63 -0.59 13.61
C ILE A 123 11.74 -2.11 13.48
N ASP A 124 12.95 -2.59 13.23
CA ASP A 124 13.33 -3.98 13.41
C ASP A 124 14.67 -4.09 14.17
N GLU A 125 15.20 -5.30 14.34
CA GLU A 125 16.43 -5.52 15.07
C GLU A 125 17.65 -4.82 14.46
N SER A 126 17.62 -4.51 13.17
CA SER A 126 18.76 -4.02 12.40
C SER A 126 18.66 -2.55 12.02
N VAL A 127 17.45 -1.97 12.00
CA VAL A 127 17.25 -0.62 11.48
C VAL A 127 16.04 0.09 12.10
N ILE A 128 16.18 1.40 12.28
CA ILE A 128 15.08 2.33 12.57
C ILE A 128 14.99 3.28 11.38
N LEU A 129 13.82 3.29 10.75
CA LEU A 129 13.53 4.16 9.60
C LEU A 129 12.32 5.01 9.94
N GLU A 130 12.42 6.31 9.73
CA GLU A 130 11.30 7.22 9.95
C GLU A 130 11.29 8.39 8.96
N ASP A 131 10.12 8.89 8.69
CA ASP A 131 9.88 10.12 7.95
C ASP A 131 8.61 10.80 8.46
N TRP A 132 8.59 12.13 8.38
CA TRP A 132 7.47 12.98 8.78
C TRP A 132 6.78 13.54 7.55
N ALA A 133 5.51 13.22 7.37
CA ALA A 133 4.77 13.64 6.20
C ALA A 133 3.27 13.72 6.47
N GLU A 134 2.57 14.43 5.63
CA GLU A 134 1.11 14.45 5.57
C GLU A 134 0.58 13.11 5.01
N MET A 135 -0.65 12.72 5.41
CA MET A 135 -1.30 11.53 4.86
C MET A 135 -1.69 11.71 3.40
N ILE A 136 -2.11 12.90 3.03
CA ILE A 136 -2.36 13.31 1.64
C ILE A 136 -1.36 14.40 1.32
N GLN A 137 -0.44 14.12 0.43
CA GLN A 137 0.56 15.08 0.00
C GLN A 137 0.17 15.76 -1.29
N LEU A 138 0.37 17.06 -1.33
CA LEU A 138 0.18 17.89 -2.51
C LEU A 138 1.54 18.32 -3.06
N ASP A 139 1.57 18.63 -4.36
CA ASP A 139 2.72 19.29 -5.00
C ASP A 139 2.70 20.81 -4.71
N GLU A 140 3.69 21.50 -5.21
CA GLU A 140 3.83 22.97 -5.08
C GLU A 140 2.70 23.78 -5.73
N ASN A 141 1.92 23.15 -6.63
CA ASN A 141 0.76 23.73 -7.28
C ASN A 141 -0.56 23.31 -6.60
N SER A 142 -0.48 22.68 -5.42
CA SER A 142 -1.63 22.15 -4.68
C SER A 142 -2.39 21.02 -5.41
N ASN A 143 -1.76 20.33 -6.36
CA ASN A 143 -2.29 19.13 -6.96
C ASN A 143 -1.94 17.91 -6.11
N PHE A 144 -2.74 16.88 -6.22
CA PHE A 144 -2.45 15.59 -5.58
C PHE A 144 -1.09 15.04 -6.05
N LYS A 145 -0.23 14.73 -5.08
CA LYS A 145 1.09 14.14 -5.32
C LYS A 145 1.11 12.66 -4.94
N GLN A 146 0.72 12.34 -3.72
CA GLN A 146 0.68 10.96 -3.20
C GLN A 146 -0.14 10.85 -1.93
N VAL A 147 -0.50 9.62 -1.59
CA VAL A 147 -0.98 9.26 -0.25
C VAL A 147 0.06 8.43 0.49
N ARG A 148 0.15 8.62 1.80
CA ARG A 148 0.87 7.76 2.72
C ARG A 148 -0.10 7.28 3.79
N PHE A 149 -0.38 5.99 3.78
CA PHE A 149 -1.32 5.40 4.72
C PHE A 149 -0.88 4.01 5.13
N SER A 150 -0.63 3.83 6.42
CA SER A 150 -0.36 2.52 7.01
C SER A 150 -0.84 2.51 8.45
N PRO A 151 -1.97 1.85 8.75
CA PRO A 151 -2.55 1.84 10.12
C PRO A 151 -1.62 1.30 11.20
N ARG A 152 -0.53 0.65 10.81
CA ARG A 152 0.44 0.02 11.71
C ARG A 152 1.70 0.83 11.96
N LEU A 153 1.97 1.82 11.09
CA LEU A 153 3.27 2.50 11.04
C LEU A 153 3.13 4.02 11.18
N ASP A 154 1.92 4.53 11.38
CA ASP A 154 1.64 5.94 11.55
C ASP A 154 1.49 6.32 13.04
N PHE A 155 2.13 7.40 13.43
CA PHE A 155 2.12 7.91 14.80
C PHE A 155 1.76 9.40 14.78
N VAL A 156 0.64 9.72 15.43
CA VAL A 156 0.15 11.10 15.48
C VAL A 156 0.97 11.89 16.51
N PRO A 157 1.50 13.08 16.16
CA PRO A 157 2.24 13.91 17.09
C PRO A 157 1.34 14.54 18.16
N LEU A 158 1.96 15.07 19.21
CA LEU A 158 1.26 15.94 20.15
C LEU A 158 0.94 17.28 19.45
N ILE A 159 -0.34 17.52 19.24
CA ILE A 159 -0.91 18.76 18.68
C ILE A 159 -2.05 19.22 19.58
N ASP A 160 -2.54 20.44 19.38
CA ASP A 160 -3.67 20.98 20.13
C ASP A 160 -4.86 20.02 20.13
N LYS A 161 -5.57 19.94 21.26
CA LYS A 161 -6.67 18.99 21.46
C LYS A 161 -7.72 19.03 20.34
N GLU A 162 -8.16 20.22 19.95
CA GLU A 162 -9.17 20.37 18.89
C GLU A 162 -8.69 19.84 17.55
N LYS A 163 -7.43 20.13 17.18
CA LYS A 163 -6.80 19.60 15.98
C LYS A 163 -6.61 18.08 16.06
N LEU A 164 -6.29 17.57 17.25
CA LEU A 164 -6.11 16.13 17.46
C LEU A 164 -7.43 15.36 17.25
N GLU A 165 -8.53 15.84 17.82
CA GLU A 165 -9.85 15.26 17.66
C GLU A 165 -10.31 15.29 16.19
N LEU A 166 -10.08 16.40 15.49
CA LEU A 166 -10.38 16.55 14.08
C LEU A 166 -9.52 15.61 13.24
N PHE A 167 -8.21 15.50 13.54
CA PHE A 167 -7.30 14.63 12.84
C PHE A 167 -7.72 13.14 12.95
N TYR A 168 -8.03 12.66 14.16
CA TYR A 168 -8.48 11.28 14.36
C TYR A 168 -9.81 11.00 13.67
N SER A 169 -10.74 11.96 13.66
CA SER A 169 -12.01 11.86 12.93
C SER A 169 -11.78 11.75 11.42
N ALA A 170 -10.89 12.59 10.88
CA ALA A 170 -10.49 12.57 9.48
C ALA A 170 -9.78 11.26 9.10
N ARG A 171 -8.82 10.81 9.94
CA ARG A 171 -8.10 9.55 9.76
C ARG A 171 -9.04 8.34 9.77
N LYS A 172 -10.02 8.34 10.68
CA LYS A 172 -11.06 7.31 10.72
C LYS A 172 -11.89 7.33 9.44
N LYS A 173 -12.35 8.51 9.01
CA LYS A 173 -13.16 8.66 7.81
C LYS A 173 -12.44 8.21 6.54
N ILE A 174 -11.18 8.60 6.34
CA ILE A 174 -10.42 8.16 5.16
C ILE A 174 -10.17 6.64 5.20
N SER A 175 -9.92 6.06 6.38
CA SER A 175 -9.80 4.61 6.55
C SER A 175 -11.09 3.87 6.20
N GLU A 176 -12.26 4.39 6.59
CA GLU A 176 -13.57 3.85 6.21
C GLU A 176 -13.75 3.86 4.68
N LEU A 177 -13.36 4.95 4.01
CA LEU A 177 -13.43 5.06 2.57
C LEU A 177 -12.50 4.05 1.87
N TYR A 178 -11.25 3.91 2.34
CA TYR A 178 -10.31 2.93 1.80
C TYR A 178 -10.79 1.48 1.97
N ASN A 179 -11.53 1.18 3.02
CA ASN A 179 -12.09 -0.14 3.25
C ASN A 179 -13.46 -0.37 2.57
N SER A 180 -14.04 0.67 1.98
CA SER A 180 -15.34 0.57 1.33
C SER A 180 -15.27 -0.20 0.01
N LYS A 181 -16.22 -1.10 -0.22
CA LYS A 181 -16.38 -1.83 -1.49
C LYS A 181 -16.60 -0.91 -2.69
N ASN A 182 -17.08 0.32 -2.46
CA ASN A 182 -17.35 1.28 -3.54
C ASN A 182 -16.07 1.85 -4.16
N TYR A 183 -14.94 1.78 -3.45
CA TYR A 183 -13.64 2.33 -3.88
C TYR A 183 -12.58 1.25 -4.07
N ARG A 184 -12.91 0.00 -3.81
CA ARG A 184 -11.99 -1.13 -3.82
C ARG A 184 -12.30 -2.06 -4.99
N ILE A 185 -11.30 -2.37 -5.79
CA ILE A 185 -11.33 -3.51 -6.70
C ILE A 185 -10.72 -4.74 -6.02
N GLU A 186 -11.26 -5.91 -6.33
CA GLU A 186 -10.86 -7.18 -5.77
C GLU A 186 -10.56 -8.15 -6.92
N PHE A 187 -9.44 -8.82 -6.87
CA PHE A 187 -9.04 -9.80 -7.88
C PHE A 187 -8.10 -10.85 -7.31
N LYS A 188 -8.06 -12.00 -7.94
CA LYS A 188 -7.11 -13.06 -7.60
C LYS A 188 -5.93 -13.00 -8.55
N LEU A 189 -4.71 -12.91 -7.99
CA LEU A 189 -3.50 -13.13 -8.77
C LEU A 189 -3.32 -14.64 -8.97
N LEU A 190 -3.14 -15.04 -10.21
CA LEU A 190 -2.87 -16.42 -10.61
C LEU A 190 -1.37 -16.62 -10.86
N PRO A 191 -0.85 -17.86 -10.75
CA PRO A 191 0.52 -18.14 -11.14
C PRO A 191 0.85 -17.60 -12.55
N GLY A 192 1.93 -16.83 -12.67
CA GLY A 192 2.29 -16.12 -13.90
C GLY A 192 1.64 -14.74 -14.06
N ASP A 193 0.97 -14.22 -13.05
CA ASP A 193 0.54 -12.82 -13.00
C ASP A 193 1.60 -11.96 -12.34
N LEU A 194 1.94 -10.82 -12.95
CA LEU A 194 2.80 -9.80 -12.37
C LEU A 194 2.04 -8.47 -12.33
N LEU A 195 1.67 -8.06 -11.12
CA LEU A 195 1.10 -6.75 -10.86
C LEU A 195 2.21 -5.72 -10.76
N MET A 196 2.08 -4.62 -11.51
CA MET A 196 2.86 -3.40 -11.34
C MET A 196 1.92 -2.28 -10.97
N MET A 197 2.19 -1.53 -9.89
CA MET A 197 1.31 -0.50 -9.36
C MET A 197 2.07 0.74 -8.90
N ASP A 198 1.43 1.89 -9.01
CA ASP A 198 1.88 3.19 -8.51
C ASP A 198 1.56 3.31 -7.01
N ASN A 199 2.56 3.15 -6.18
CA ASN A 199 2.44 3.22 -4.72
C ASN A 199 2.28 4.67 -4.20
N TYR A 200 2.44 5.69 -5.04
CA TYR A 200 2.09 7.06 -4.69
C TYR A 200 0.58 7.29 -4.73
N ARG A 201 -0.10 6.57 -5.62
CA ARG A 201 -1.52 6.73 -5.88
C ARG A 201 -2.37 5.62 -5.27
N LEU A 202 -1.93 4.37 -5.35
CA LEU A 202 -2.73 3.20 -4.99
C LEU A 202 -2.38 2.66 -3.60
N LEU A 203 -3.42 2.37 -2.84
CA LEU A 203 -3.30 1.49 -1.68
C LEU A 203 -3.60 0.07 -2.12
N HIS A 204 -2.86 -0.87 -1.55
CA HIS A 204 -3.08 -2.29 -1.78
C HIS A 204 -3.30 -3.05 -0.48
N GLY A 205 -3.89 -4.23 -0.59
CA GLY A 205 -4.19 -5.09 0.54
C GLY A 205 -4.56 -6.49 0.12
N CYS A 206 -4.95 -7.30 1.08
CA CYS A 206 -5.36 -8.67 0.86
C CYS A 206 -6.54 -9.01 1.76
N LEU A 207 -7.55 -9.69 1.21
CA LEU A 207 -8.66 -10.23 1.99
C LEU A 207 -8.25 -11.56 2.62
N LEU A 208 -8.98 -11.95 3.67
CA LEU A 208 -8.74 -13.18 4.43
C LEU A 208 -8.61 -14.40 3.49
N TYR A 209 -7.63 -15.24 3.75
CA TYR A 209 -7.55 -16.58 3.17
C TYR A 209 -8.53 -17.49 3.91
N THR A 210 -9.50 -18.06 3.21
CA THR A 210 -10.23 -19.21 3.72
C THR A 210 -9.45 -20.47 3.34
N SER A 211 -8.37 -20.76 4.06
CA SER A 211 -7.76 -22.08 3.97
C SER A 211 -8.59 -23.05 4.81
N PRO A 212 -8.99 -24.22 4.30
CA PRO A 212 -9.25 -25.32 5.21
C PRO A 212 -7.93 -25.59 5.94
N SER A 213 -7.92 -25.38 7.25
CA SER A 213 -6.83 -25.87 8.10
C SER A 213 -6.57 -27.33 7.69
N PRO A 214 -5.34 -27.74 7.39
CA PRO A 214 -5.02 -29.14 7.41
C PRO A 214 -5.25 -29.58 8.86
N ARG A 215 -6.40 -30.13 9.13
CA ARG A 215 -6.62 -30.90 10.34
C ARG A 215 -6.13 -32.28 10.02
N ASP A 216 -5.09 -32.67 10.76
CA ASP A 216 -4.53 -33.98 11.01
C ASP A 216 -3.78 -34.62 9.84
#